data_acc89c8918e9f5582d54f055a0375ad8
#
_entry.id   acc89c8918e9f5582d54f055a0375ad8
#
_cell.length_a   1.000
_cell.length_b   1.000
_cell.length_c   1.000
_cell.angle_alpha   90.00
_cell.angle_beta   90.00
_cell.angle_gamma   90.00
#
_symmetry.space_group_name_H-M   'P 1'
#
loop_
_entity.id
_entity.type
_entity.pdbx_description
1 polymer ?
#
loop_
_entity_poly.entity_id
_entity_poly.type
_entity_poly.pdbx_seq_one_letter_code
_entity_poly.pdbx_strand_id
1 'polypeptide(L)'
;MKRFRLAALLAAAAIALLPATAQADVTYPDPLPLTGQQIIHDPTVIHLESGGYAAYSTGGVIGARLSKDLHHWDDAGNAFAQPPSWWYEYNDTGDPWAPDISYRSGRYWLYYAVSSWGTNHSAIGVATSPSGLPGTWTDHGKAFTSETTDTWNAIDPAVIRADGRLWMAFGSYWTGIRMVELDRTTGKAIPGATVAHLATRPDAPYAVEGPYVLKHGRYYYLFASYDQCCAGVNSTYKIRVGRSTEVTGPYVDSTGKPLLEGGGDLLLAGHGRYIGPGGESVFRDHGRDWLAYHYYDAEDNGTPKLGLNRLRWTPNGWPAVL
;
A
#
# COMPACT_ATOMS: atom_id res chain seq x y z
N MET A 1 -13.49 -3.46 85.88
CA MET A 1 -13.21 -4.07 84.61
C MET A 1 -14.15 -3.51 83.53
N LYS A 2 -13.73 -2.51 82.74
CA LYS A 2 -14.58 -1.88 81.72
C LYS A 2 -14.23 -2.54 80.33
N ARG A 3 -15.24 -3.15 79.69
CA ARG A 3 -15.12 -3.75 78.42
C ARG A 3 -15.38 -2.68 77.32
N PHE A 4 -14.38 -2.36 76.51
CA PHE A 4 -14.54 -1.54 75.34
C PHE A 4 -15.02 -2.44 74.17
N ARG A 5 -16.17 -2.08 73.58
CA ARG A 5 -16.65 -2.68 72.30
C ARG A 5 -16.11 -1.80 71.12
N LEU A 6 -15.32 -2.39 70.31
CA LEU A 6 -14.91 -1.78 69.06
C LEU A 6 -16.03 -2.02 68.00
N ALA A 7 -16.61 -0.97 67.50
CA ALA A 7 -17.51 -1.02 66.35
C ALA A 7 -16.68 -0.85 65.03
N ALA A 8 -16.69 -1.87 64.19
CA ALA A 8 -16.06 -1.81 62.83
C ALA A 8 -17.09 -1.20 61.85
N LEU A 9 -16.79 -0.04 61.31
CA LEU A 9 -17.53 0.54 60.18
C LEU A 9 -17.02 -0.10 58.88
N LEU A 10 -17.89 -0.87 58.23
CA LEU A 10 -17.68 -1.32 56.84
C LEU A 10 -18.13 -0.21 55.88
N ALA A 11 -17.19 0.44 55.23
CA ALA A 11 -17.48 1.34 54.12
C ALA A 11 -17.63 0.51 52.83
N ALA A 12 -18.86 0.40 52.33
CA ALA A 12 -19.12 -0.19 51.01
C ALA A 12 -18.78 0.83 49.91
N ALA A 13 -17.71 0.59 49.17
CA ALA A 13 -17.39 1.36 47.95
C ALA A 13 -18.30 0.90 46.80
N ALA A 14 -19.23 1.74 46.38
CA ALA A 14 -20.02 1.53 45.17
C ALA A 14 -19.15 1.82 43.98
N ILE A 15 -18.72 0.79 43.22
CA ILE A 15 -18.08 0.93 41.91
C ILE A 15 -19.19 1.26 40.92
N ALA A 16 -19.26 2.52 40.49
CA ALA A 16 -20.09 2.93 39.37
C ALA A 16 -19.50 2.37 38.08
N LEU A 17 -20.14 1.34 37.55
CA LEU A 17 -19.87 0.87 36.17
C LEU A 17 -20.35 1.97 35.21
N LEU A 18 -19.42 2.72 34.64
CA LEU A 18 -19.70 3.59 33.49
C LEU A 18 -20.10 2.70 32.31
N PRO A 19 -21.21 3.01 31.61
CA PRO A 19 -21.54 2.25 30.41
C PRO A 19 -20.40 2.41 29.37
N ALA A 20 -19.90 1.28 28.88
CA ALA A 20 -19.01 1.28 27.74
C ALA A 20 -19.76 1.99 26.60
N THR A 21 -19.23 3.11 26.14
CA THR A 21 -19.72 3.75 24.91
C THR A 21 -19.55 2.75 23.79
N ALA A 22 -20.65 2.24 23.26
CA ALA A 22 -20.62 1.43 22.05
C ALA A 22 -19.95 2.28 20.96
N GLN A 23 -18.77 1.89 20.53
CA GLN A 23 -18.09 2.47 19.39
C GLN A 23 -19.00 2.14 18.20
N ALA A 24 -19.52 3.17 17.53
CA ALA A 24 -20.33 2.97 16.34
C ALA A 24 -19.49 2.14 15.36
N ASP A 25 -20.03 1.03 14.88
CA ASP A 25 -19.39 0.23 13.84
C ASP A 25 -19.14 1.13 12.64
N VAL A 26 -17.88 1.36 12.32
CA VAL A 26 -17.52 2.13 11.12
C VAL A 26 -17.90 1.26 9.93
N THR A 27 -18.96 1.64 9.22
CA THR A 27 -19.34 0.99 7.96
C THR A 27 -18.51 1.57 6.83
N TYR A 28 -17.77 0.71 6.15
CA TYR A 28 -17.05 1.06 4.93
C TYR A 28 -17.94 0.84 3.70
N PRO A 29 -17.80 1.67 2.66
CA PRO A 29 -18.52 1.44 1.41
C PRO A 29 -17.96 0.21 0.69
N ASP A 30 -18.85 -0.55 0.05
CA ASP A 30 -18.46 -1.63 -0.85
C ASP A 30 -17.66 -1.10 -2.04
N PRO A 31 -16.72 -1.86 -2.59
CA PRO A 31 -16.04 -1.48 -3.83
C PRO A 31 -17.00 -1.43 -5.01
N LEU A 32 -16.60 -0.71 -6.06
CA LEU A 32 -17.30 -0.67 -7.33
C LEU A 32 -17.58 -2.10 -7.82
N PRO A 33 -18.83 -2.43 -8.24
CA PRO A 33 -19.11 -3.72 -8.84
C PRO A 33 -18.32 -3.92 -10.13
N LEU A 34 -17.48 -4.97 -10.16
CA LEU A 34 -16.63 -5.30 -11.30
C LEU A 34 -17.06 -6.60 -11.95
N THR A 35 -16.70 -6.77 -13.22
CA THR A 35 -16.91 -7.97 -14.01
C THR A 35 -15.63 -8.36 -14.76
N GLY A 36 -15.59 -9.56 -15.35
CA GLY A 36 -14.42 -10.09 -16.06
C GLY A 36 -13.35 -10.61 -15.13
N GLN A 37 -12.09 -10.40 -15.48
CA GLN A 37 -10.94 -10.91 -14.72
C GLN A 37 -10.63 -10.00 -13.52
N GLN A 38 -11.11 -10.40 -12.34
CA GLN A 38 -10.97 -9.63 -11.11
C GLN A 38 -9.86 -10.16 -10.17
N ILE A 39 -9.36 -11.38 -10.40
CA ILE A 39 -8.32 -11.97 -9.54
C ILE A 39 -7.04 -11.15 -9.66
N ILE A 40 -6.64 -10.52 -8.56
CA ILE A 40 -5.50 -9.59 -8.53
C ILE A 40 -4.95 -9.50 -7.10
N HIS A 41 -3.64 -9.28 -6.99
CA HIS A 41 -2.96 -8.96 -5.73
C HIS A 41 -2.02 -7.79 -5.95
N ASP A 42 -1.95 -6.81 -5.03
CA ASP A 42 -1.14 -5.59 -5.10
C ASP A 42 -1.33 -4.83 -6.43
N PRO A 43 -2.55 -4.36 -6.72
CA PRO A 43 -2.83 -3.70 -7.99
C PRO A 43 -2.28 -2.29 -8.04
N THR A 44 -1.67 -1.93 -9.18
CA THR A 44 -1.49 -0.55 -9.59
C THR A 44 -2.31 -0.29 -10.84
N VAL A 45 -3.04 0.83 -10.86
CA VAL A 45 -3.96 1.17 -11.95
C VAL A 45 -3.60 2.53 -12.55
N ILE A 46 -3.66 2.64 -13.87
CA ILE A 46 -3.43 3.90 -14.58
C ILE A 46 -4.44 4.10 -15.72
N HIS A 47 -4.86 5.35 -15.94
CA HIS A 47 -5.51 5.74 -17.19
C HIS A 47 -4.46 5.88 -18.29
N LEU A 48 -4.67 5.21 -19.42
CA LEU A 48 -3.74 5.24 -20.55
C LEU A 48 -3.96 6.48 -21.41
N GLU A 49 -2.88 7.07 -21.94
CA GLU A 49 -2.94 8.18 -22.89
C GLU A 49 -3.71 7.81 -24.18
N SER A 50 -3.72 6.53 -24.53
CA SER A 50 -4.49 5.99 -25.66
C SER A 50 -5.98 5.79 -25.35
N GLY A 51 -6.40 6.06 -24.11
CA GLY A 51 -7.73 5.79 -23.58
C GLY A 51 -7.86 4.41 -22.93
N GLY A 52 -8.80 4.30 -21.98
CA GLY A 52 -8.98 3.12 -21.15
C GLY A 52 -7.95 3.03 -20.03
N TYR A 53 -7.88 1.87 -19.38
CA TYR A 53 -7.11 1.66 -18.16
C TYR A 53 -6.28 0.39 -18.26
N ALA A 54 -5.11 0.41 -17.64
CA ALA A 54 -4.30 -0.76 -17.39
C ALA A 54 -4.14 -0.97 -15.89
N ALA A 55 -4.25 -2.22 -15.45
CA ALA A 55 -3.89 -2.66 -14.10
C ALA A 55 -2.74 -3.67 -14.21
N TYR A 56 -1.71 -3.47 -13.39
CA TYR A 56 -0.61 -4.40 -13.21
C TYR A 56 -0.60 -4.93 -11.78
N SER A 57 -0.13 -6.15 -11.57
CA SER A 57 -0.23 -6.81 -10.27
C SER A 57 0.85 -7.84 -10.03
N THR A 58 1.01 -8.25 -8.79
CA THR A 58 1.72 -9.46 -8.38
C THR A 58 1.19 -10.67 -9.14
N GLY A 59 2.08 -11.60 -9.48
CA GLY A 59 1.79 -12.88 -10.14
C GLY A 59 2.19 -12.92 -11.60
N GLY A 60 2.60 -14.10 -12.06
CA GLY A 60 3.17 -14.32 -13.38
C GLY A 60 4.45 -13.51 -13.58
N VAL A 61 4.63 -12.94 -14.77
CA VAL A 61 5.74 -12.02 -15.06
C VAL A 61 5.21 -10.57 -15.05
N ILE A 62 4.58 -10.18 -13.94
CA ILE A 62 3.73 -9.01 -13.69
C ILE A 62 2.45 -9.08 -14.51
N GLY A 63 1.41 -9.66 -13.90
CA GLY A 63 0.09 -9.85 -14.52
C GLY A 63 -0.54 -8.51 -14.92
N ALA A 64 -1.19 -8.50 -16.08
CA ALA A 64 -1.81 -7.31 -16.63
C ALA A 64 -3.30 -7.52 -16.95
N ARG A 65 -4.08 -6.48 -16.75
CA ARG A 65 -5.50 -6.43 -17.12
C ARG A 65 -5.79 -5.09 -17.77
N LEU A 66 -6.71 -5.08 -18.71
CA LEU A 66 -7.15 -3.87 -19.41
C LEU A 66 -8.65 -3.67 -19.21
N SER A 67 -9.05 -2.40 -19.12
CA SER A 67 -10.45 -2.00 -19.03
C SER A 67 -10.71 -0.75 -19.87
N LYS A 68 -11.92 -0.63 -20.41
CA LYS A 68 -12.36 0.57 -21.12
C LYS A 68 -13.11 1.57 -20.22
N ASP A 69 -13.64 1.09 -19.08
CA ASP A 69 -14.67 1.79 -18.31
C ASP A 69 -14.53 1.66 -16.78
N LEU A 70 -13.46 1.00 -16.29
CA LEU A 70 -13.23 0.62 -14.89
C LEU A 70 -14.17 -0.49 -14.36
N HIS A 71 -15.21 -0.88 -15.08
CA HIS A 71 -16.18 -1.87 -14.62
C HIS A 71 -15.90 -3.28 -15.14
N HIS A 72 -15.46 -3.39 -16.40
CA HIS A 72 -15.09 -4.68 -16.98
C HIS A 72 -13.61 -4.76 -17.25
N TRP A 73 -12.99 -5.84 -16.76
CA TRP A 73 -11.54 -6.06 -16.87
C TRP A 73 -11.27 -7.34 -17.66
N ASP A 74 -10.49 -7.21 -18.71
CA ASP A 74 -10.03 -8.32 -19.54
C ASP A 74 -8.61 -8.74 -19.10
N ASP A 75 -8.35 -10.06 -19.09
CA ASP A 75 -6.98 -10.56 -18.97
C ASP A 75 -6.15 -10.10 -20.19
N ALA A 76 -5.02 -9.51 -19.94
CA ALA A 76 -4.13 -8.99 -20.96
C ALA A 76 -2.73 -9.68 -20.93
N GLY A 77 -2.60 -10.76 -20.20
CA GLY A 77 -1.34 -11.49 -20.04
C GLY A 77 -0.39 -10.83 -19.04
N ASN A 78 0.85 -10.60 -19.43
CA ASN A 78 1.89 -10.12 -18.53
C ASN A 78 2.66 -8.92 -19.13
N ALA A 79 3.29 -8.13 -18.25
CA ALA A 79 4.15 -7.03 -18.67
C ALA A 79 5.33 -7.52 -19.53
N PHE A 80 5.97 -8.60 -19.11
CA PHE A 80 7.08 -9.23 -19.82
C PHE A 80 6.71 -10.60 -20.36
N ALA A 81 7.32 -10.98 -21.48
CA ALA A 81 7.17 -12.32 -22.05
C ALA A 81 7.94 -13.38 -21.25
N GLN A 82 9.06 -13.00 -20.65
CA GLN A 82 9.92 -13.88 -19.83
C GLN A 82 10.54 -13.06 -18.70
N PRO A 83 10.87 -13.67 -17.55
CA PRO A 83 11.61 -13.03 -16.49
C PRO A 83 12.97 -12.54 -16.96
N PRO A 84 13.36 -11.27 -16.73
CA PRO A 84 14.74 -10.82 -16.88
C PRO A 84 15.70 -11.71 -16.05
N SER A 85 16.85 -12.04 -16.60
CA SER A 85 17.77 -13.01 -15.99
C SER A 85 18.25 -12.63 -14.59
N TRP A 86 18.37 -11.34 -14.28
CA TRP A 86 18.80 -10.84 -12.98
C TRP A 86 17.78 -11.11 -11.84
N TRP A 87 16.50 -11.43 -12.16
CA TRP A 87 15.50 -11.78 -11.14
C TRP A 87 15.91 -13.01 -10.34
N TYR A 88 16.55 -13.97 -11.00
CA TYR A 88 17.00 -15.22 -10.36
C TYR A 88 18.13 -15.03 -9.33
N GLU A 89 18.69 -13.81 -9.20
CA GLU A 89 19.59 -13.47 -8.10
C GLU A 89 18.83 -13.31 -6.77
N TYR A 90 17.50 -13.03 -6.82
CA TYR A 90 16.66 -12.68 -5.66
C TYR A 90 15.48 -13.64 -5.47
N ASN A 91 15.06 -14.32 -6.52
CA ASN A 91 13.88 -15.18 -6.53
C ASN A 91 14.05 -16.31 -7.54
N ASP A 92 14.06 -17.57 -7.06
CA ASP A 92 14.29 -18.76 -7.90
C ASP A 92 13.12 -19.05 -8.86
N THR A 93 11.92 -18.52 -8.60
CA THR A 93 10.72 -18.73 -9.43
C THR A 93 10.57 -17.70 -10.55
N GLY A 94 11.29 -16.57 -10.48
CA GLY A 94 11.11 -15.46 -11.41
C GLY A 94 9.75 -14.80 -11.29
N ASP A 95 9.18 -14.74 -10.08
CA ASP A 95 7.85 -14.21 -9.77
C ASP A 95 7.97 -12.86 -9.05
N PRO A 96 7.77 -11.72 -9.74
CA PRO A 96 7.89 -10.39 -9.18
C PRO A 96 6.61 -9.97 -8.46
N TRP A 97 6.74 -8.99 -7.53
CA TRP A 97 5.66 -8.54 -6.67
C TRP A 97 5.42 -7.03 -6.77
N ALA A 98 4.22 -6.61 -6.34
CA ALA A 98 3.80 -5.25 -6.03
C ALA A 98 4.32 -4.20 -7.03
N PRO A 99 3.81 -4.18 -8.27
CA PRO A 99 4.24 -3.18 -9.25
C PRO A 99 3.65 -1.80 -8.94
N ASP A 100 4.36 -0.75 -9.38
CA ASP A 100 3.87 0.63 -9.42
C ASP A 100 4.06 1.23 -10.81
N ILE A 101 2.97 1.69 -11.44
CA ILE A 101 2.98 2.29 -12.77
C ILE A 101 2.77 3.80 -12.71
N SER A 102 3.53 4.52 -13.52
CA SER A 102 3.36 5.97 -13.69
C SER A 102 3.65 6.41 -15.13
N TYR A 103 3.05 7.54 -15.56
CA TYR A 103 3.37 8.17 -16.83
C TYR A 103 4.16 9.45 -16.59
N ARG A 104 5.35 9.54 -17.17
CA ARG A 104 6.20 10.72 -17.06
C ARG A 104 7.15 10.86 -18.26
N SER A 105 7.40 12.09 -18.65
CA SER A 105 8.34 12.41 -19.75
C SER A 105 8.04 11.63 -21.04
N GLY A 106 6.73 11.51 -21.39
CA GLY A 106 6.29 10.91 -22.64
C GLY A 106 6.35 9.37 -22.69
N ARG A 107 6.51 8.69 -21.58
CA ARG A 107 6.49 7.22 -21.49
C ARG A 107 5.97 6.73 -20.16
N TYR A 108 5.57 5.46 -20.13
CA TYR A 108 5.20 4.76 -18.91
C TYR A 108 6.44 4.18 -18.23
N TRP A 109 6.41 4.17 -16.91
CA TRP A 109 7.42 3.60 -16.03
C TRP A 109 6.76 2.61 -15.12
N LEU A 110 7.36 1.44 -14.97
CA LEU A 110 6.90 0.37 -14.11
C LEU A 110 8.05 0.02 -13.15
N TYR A 111 7.79 0.12 -11.87
CA TYR A 111 8.64 -0.40 -10.82
C TYR A 111 8.03 -1.69 -10.29
N TYR A 112 8.84 -2.61 -9.81
CA TYR A 112 8.36 -3.89 -9.29
C TYR A 112 9.40 -4.50 -8.38
N ALA A 113 8.96 -5.31 -7.40
CA ALA A 113 9.85 -5.97 -6.45
C ALA A 113 10.21 -7.38 -6.93
N VAL A 114 11.44 -7.80 -6.66
CA VAL A 114 11.92 -9.17 -6.83
C VAL A 114 12.56 -9.60 -5.52
N SER A 115 11.97 -10.60 -4.86
CA SER A 115 12.40 -11.07 -3.55
C SER A 115 11.92 -12.51 -3.32
N SER A 116 12.32 -13.08 -2.20
CA SER A 116 11.83 -14.35 -1.68
C SER A 116 11.22 -14.18 -0.29
N TRP A 117 10.32 -15.07 0.09
CA TRP A 117 9.68 -15.00 1.41
C TRP A 117 10.69 -15.14 2.56
N GLY A 118 10.53 -14.28 3.57
CA GLY A 118 11.31 -14.34 4.81
C GLY A 118 12.72 -13.77 4.73
N THR A 119 13.06 -13.06 3.64
CA THR A 119 14.34 -12.37 3.47
C THR A 119 14.14 -10.90 3.12
N ASN A 120 15.16 -10.08 3.35
CA ASN A 120 15.29 -8.73 2.79
C ASN A 120 16.48 -8.62 1.81
N HIS A 121 17.00 -9.75 1.34
CA HIS A 121 17.81 -9.79 0.13
C HIS A 121 16.87 -9.60 -1.06
N SER A 122 16.68 -8.35 -1.46
CA SER A 122 15.61 -7.94 -2.36
C SER A 122 16.06 -6.87 -3.34
N ALA A 123 15.36 -6.78 -4.46
CA ALA A 123 15.60 -5.74 -5.45
C ALA A 123 14.29 -5.14 -5.96
N ILE A 124 14.29 -3.85 -6.21
CA ILE A 124 13.27 -3.17 -7.00
C ILE A 124 13.81 -2.96 -8.41
N GLY A 125 13.12 -3.49 -9.41
CA GLY A 125 13.39 -3.29 -10.83
C GLY A 125 12.72 -2.05 -11.39
N VAL A 126 13.19 -1.59 -12.53
CA VAL A 126 12.56 -0.51 -13.31
C VAL A 126 12.49 -0.85 -14.78
N ALA A 127 11.33 -0.62 -15.38
CA ALA A 127 11.10 -0.79 -16.80
C ALA A 127 10.38 0.42 -17.40
N THR A 128 10.44 0.57 -18.73
CA THR A 128 9.71 1.61 -19.45
C THR A 128 8.96 1.04 -20.64
N SER A 129 7.83 1.69 -20.99
CA SER A 129 7.04 1.37 -22.17
C SER A 129 6.58 2.65 -22.87
N PRO A 130 6.51 2.67 -24.22
CA PRO A 130 5.93 3.79 -24.95
C PRO A 130 4.39 3.86 -24.82
N SER A 131 3.72 2.74 -24.59
CA SER A 131 2.26 2.62 -24.62
C SER A 131 1.63 2.28 -23.27
N GLY A 132 2.41 1.74 -22.32
CA GLY A 132 1.88 1.20 -21.06
C GLY A 132 1.13 -0.13 -21.22
N LEU A 133 1.18 -0.75 -22.42
CA LEU A 133 0.50 -2.02 -22.69
C LEU A 133 1.41 -3.22 -22.40
N PRO A 134 0.84 -4.39 -22.10
CA PRO A 134 1.57 -5.64 -21.95
C PRO A 134 2.46 -5.95 -23.17
N GLY A 135 3.61 -6.58 -22.91
CA GLY A 135 4.56 -6.95 -23.97
C GLY A 135 5.34 -5.80 -24.60
N THR A 136 5.14 -4.55 -24.18
CA THR A 136 5.87 -3.38 -24.71
C THR A 136 6.91 -2.83 -23.73
N TRP A 137 7.13 -3.51 -22.61
CA TRP A 137 8.05 -3.09 -21.56
C TRP A 137 9.49 -3.48 -21.85
N THR A 138 10.38 -2.52 -21.63
CA THR A 138 11.84 -2.73 -21.67
C THR A 138 12.38 -2.64 -20.26
N ASP A 139 12.95 -3.73 -19.77
CA ASP A 139 13.62 -3.78 -18.47
C ASP A 139 14.94 -3.00 -18.49
N HIS A 140 15.20 -2.23 -17.43
CA HIS A 140 16.44 -1.47 -17.22
C HIS A 140 17.24 -2.00 -16.03
N GLY A 141 16.84 -3.15 -15.48
CA GLY A 141 17.50 -3.78 -14.33
C GLY A 141 17.14 -3.12 -13.00
N LYS A 142 17.98 -3.37 -12.02
CA LYS A 142 17.77 -2.95 -10.61
C LYS A 142 17.77 -1.43 -10.48
N ALA A 143 16.74 -0.89 -9.83
CA ALA A 143 16.63 0.52 -9.44
C ALA A 143 17.15 0.75 -8.02
N PHE A 144 16.89 -0.18 -7.11
CA PHE A 144 17.34 -0.16 -5.72
C PHE A 144 17.40 -1.59 -5.18
N THR A 145 18.24 -1.85 -4.18
CA THR A 145 18.40 -3.16 -3.55
C THR A 145 18.48 -3.05 -2.04
N SER A 146 18.23 -4.14 -1.36
CA SER A 146 18.59 -4.37 0.02
C SER A 146 19.29 -5.69 0.19
N GLU A 147 20.17 -5.75 1.19
CA GLU A 147 20.92 -6.94 1.57
C GLU A 147 20.50 -7.41 2.97
N THR A 148 20.82 -8.64 3.33
CA THR A 148 20.44 -9.21 4.64
C THR A 148 21.01 -8.45 5.85
N THR A 149 21.98 -7.58 5.63
CA THR A 149 22.57 -6.69 6.65
C THR A 149 21.82 -5.37 6.79
N ASP A 150 20.92 -5.05 5.85
CA ASP A 150 20.11 -3.83 5.92
C ASP A 150 18.96 -3.99 6.94
N THR A 151 18.51 -2.87 7.48
CA THR A 151 17.40 -2.82 8.43
C THR A 151 16.04 -2.66 7.75
N TRP A 152 15.99 -2.57 6.43
CA TRP A 152 14.79 -2.42 5.59
C TRP A 152 14.73 -3.52 4.52
N ASN A 153 13.59 -3.64 3.88
CA ASN A 153 13.36 -4.55 2.76
C ASN A 153 13.02 -3.75 1.50
N ALA A 154 13.77 -3.90 0.42
CA ALA A 154 13.55 -3.18 -0.85
C ALA A 154 12.49 -3.88 -1.71
N ILE A 155 11.24 -3.83 -1.26
CA ILE A 155 10.04 -4.28 -1.99
C ILE A 155 8.93 -3.22 -1.89
N ASP A 156 7.82 -3.44 -2.57
CA ASP A 156 6.63 -2.58 -2.59
C ASP A 156 6.96 -1.13 -2.99
N PRO A 157 7.49 -0.89 -4.22
CA PRO A 157 7.82 0.45 -4.67
C PRO A 157 6.57 1.29 -4.95
N ALA A 158 6.62 2.57 -4.58
CA ALA A 158 5.67 3.59 -5.02
C ALA A 158 6.41 4.89 -5.34
N VAL A 159 6.28 5.39 -6.57
CA VAL A 159 7.10 6.49 -7.07
C VAL A 159 6.30 7.79 -7.18
N ILE A 160 6.83 8.86 -6.60
CA ILE A 160 6.22 10.18 -6.65
C ILE A 160 7.22 11.24 -7.14
N ARG A 161 6.72 12.18 -7.96
CA ARG A 161 7.44 13.40 -8.27
C ARG A 161 7.04 14.50 -7.28
N ALA A 162 8.01 15.02 -6.54
CA ALA A 162 7.83 16.05 -5.54
C ALA A 162 8.93 17.10 -5.65
N ASP A 163 8.54 18.38 -5.69
CA ASP A 163 9.44 19.54 -5.63
C ASP A 163 10.60 19.48 -6.63
N GLY A 164 10.28 19.02 -7.85
CA GLY A 164 11.24 18.88 -8.94
C GLY A 164 12.14 17.65 -8.87
N ARG A 165 12.03 16.84 -7.81
CA ARG A 165 12.77 15.60 -7.56
C ARG A 165 11.89 14.38 -7.81
N LEU A 166 12.50 13.21 -7.91
CA LEU A 166 11.81 11.93 -8.02
C LEU A 166 12.13 11.09 -6.79
N TRP A 167 11.10 10.54 -6.16
CA TRP A 167 11.21 9.79 -4.92
C TRP A 167 10.53 8.44 -5.05
N MET A 168 11.05 7.43 -4.38
CA MET A 168 10.44 6.12 -4.27
C MET A 168 10.24 5.78 -2.79
N ALA A 169 8.99 5.63 -2.37
CA ALA A 169 8.65 4.96 -1.12
C ALA A 169 8.73 3.46 -1.35
N PHE A 170 9.12 2.70 -0.33
CA PHE A 170 9.25 1.25 -0.39
C PHE A 170 9.28 0.67 1.02
N GLY A 171 9.14 -0.64 1.16
CA GLY A 171 9.37 -1.34 2.40
C GLY A 171 8.22 -2.20 2.85
N SER A 172 8.57 -3.30 3.50
CA SER A 172 7.67 -4.29 4.06
C SER A 172 8.33 -4.91 5.28
N TYR A 173 7.59 -5.01 6.39
CA TYR A 173 8.10 -5.57 7.65
C TYR A 173 9.41 -4.90 8.12
N TRP A 174 10.37 -5.65 8.62
CA TRP A 174 11.66 -5.15 9.17
C TRP A 174 11.47 -3.89 10.01
N THR A 175 12.00 -2.76 9.54
CA THR A 175 11.84 -1.46 10.21
C THR A 175 10.78 -0.57 9.56
N GLY A 176 9.97 -1.11 8.64
CA GLY A 176 8.83 -0.41 8.02
C GLY A 176 9.18 0.34 6.75
N ILE A 177 8.42 1.40 6.49
CA ILE A 177 8.41 2.13 5.23
C ILE A 177 9.55 3.13 5.16
N ARG A 178 10.22 3.14 4.02
CA ARG A 178 11.35 3.99 3.69
C ARG A 178 11.10 4.82 2.43
N MET A 179 11.97 5.79 2.18
CA MET A 179 11.96 6.58 0.95
C MET A 179 13.39 6.91 0.52
N VAL A 180 13.65 6.80 -0.79
CA VAL A 180 14.94 7.13 -1.40
C VAL A 180 14.72 8.03 -2.61
N GLU A 181 15.68 8.93 -2.87
CA GLU A 181 15.67 9.76 -4.08
C GLU A 181 16.17 9.00 -5.29
N LEU A 182 15.47 9.16 -6.40
CA LEU A 182 15.81 8.57 -7.68
C LEU A 182 16.37 9.62 -8.65
N ASP A 183 17.31 9.20 -9.49
CA ASP A 183 17.71 9.96 -10.67
C ASP A 183 16.55 10.01 -11.66
N ARG A 184 16.18 11.19 -12.09
CA ARG A 184 14.99 11.42 -12.95
C ARG A 184 15.12 10.86 -14.36
N THR A 185 16.34 10.66 -14.84
CA THR A 185 16.63 10.18 -16.19
C THR A 185 16.64 8.66 -16.25
N THR A 186 17.31 8.03 -15.29
CA THR A 186 17.45 6.57 -15.22
C THR A 186 16.35 5.88 -14.44
N GLY A 187 15.67 6.60 -13.53
CA GLY A 187 14.70 6.03 -12.60
C GLY A 187 15.31 5.17 -11.50
N LYS A 188 16.64 5.20 -11.34
CA LYS A 188 17.37 4.41 -10.32
C LYS A 188 17.72 5.28 -9.12
N ALA A 189 17.93 4.67 -7.97
CA ALA A 189 18.36 5.38 -6.77
C ALA A 189 19.68 6.12 -7.03
N ILE A 190 19.77 7.35 -6.52
CA ILE A 190 21.01 8.13 -6.59
C ILE A 190 22.04 7.46 -5.66
N PRO A 191 23.25 7.13 -6.14
CA PRO A 191 24.28 6.53 -5.30
C PRO A 191 24.56 7.35 -4.04
N GLY A 192 24.48 6.72 -2.88
CA GLY A 192 24.69 7.38 -1.59
C GLY A 192 23.53 8.28 -1.11
N ALA A 193 22.38 8.24 -1.78
CA ALA A 193 21.19 8.96 -1.32
C ALA A 193 20.78 8.52 0.08
N THR A 194 20.36 9.48 0.91
CA THR A 194 19.80 9.19 2.22
C THR A 194 18.49 8.42 2.08
N VAL A 195 18.36 7.34 2.85
CA VAL A 195 17.12 6.58 2.98
C VAL A 195 16.33 7.12 4.17
N ALA A 196 15.26 7.87 3.91
CA ALA A 196 14.40 8.43 4.93
C ALA A 196 13.48 7.34 5.53
N HIS A 197 13.11 7.47 6.81
CA HIS A 197 12.19 6.57 7.50
C HIS A 197 10.83 7.23 7.63
N LEU A 198 9.76 6.62 7.09
CA LEU A 198 8.44 7.24 6.97
C LEU A 198 7.42 6.70 7.95
N ALA A 199 7.38 5.38 8.13
CA ALA A 199 6.40 4.72 8.99
C ALA A 199 6.94 3.41 9.55
N THR A 200 6.43 3.01 10.72
CA THR A 200 6.69 1.71 11.32
C THR A 200 5.46 1.19 12.07
N ARG A 201 5.41 -0.10 12.32
CA ARG A 201 4.44 -0.78 13.16
C ARG A 201 5.15 -1.32 14.40
N PRO A 202 5.22 -0.56 15.52
CA PRO A 202 6.00 -0.96 16.70
C PRO A 202 5.37 -2.10 17.48
N ASP A 203 4.05 -2.31 17.33
CA ASP A 203 3.30 -3.37 18.01
C ASP A 203 3.11 -4.58 17.11
N ALA A 204 2.97 -5.77 17.70
CA ALA A 204 2.63 -6.98 16.95
C ALA A 204 1.37 -6.77 16.10
N PRO A 205 1.35 -7.31 14.87
CA PRO A 205 2.29 -8.24 14.26
C PRO A 205 3.54 -7.60 13.64
N TYR A 206 3.86 -6.34 13.90
CA TYR A 206 5.00 -5.58 13.37
C TYR A 206 4.95 -5.38 11.84
N ALA A 207 3.78 -5.59 11.25
CA ALA A 207 3.59 -5.56 9.80
C ALA A 207 3.06 -4.20 9.35
N VAL A 208 3.85 -3.52 8.54
CA VAL A 208 3.48 -2.38 7.70
C VAL A 208 4.22 -2.52 6.39
N GLU A 209 3.50 -2.37 5.26
CA GLU A 209 4.03 -2.56 3.92
C GLU A 209 3.18 -1.84 2.87
N GLY A 210 3.47 -2.04 1.58
CA GLY A 210 2.67 -1.52 0.48
C GLY A 210 2.46 -0.01 0.54
N PRO A 211 3.51 0.84 0.65
CA PRO A 211 3.32 2.28 0.73
C PRO A 211 2.82 2.85 -0.59
N TYR A 212 1.96 3.84 -0.53
CA TYR A 212 1.65 4.71 -1.67
C TYR A 212 1.66 6.16 -1.23
N VAL A 213 2.28 7.06 -2.03
CA VAL A 213 2.37 8.49 -1.69
C VAL A 213 1.66 9.33 -2.73
N LEU A 214 0.70 10.14 -2.27
CA LEU A 214 -0.07 11.07 -3.10
C LEU A 214 0.07 12.51 -2.59
N LYS A 215 0.21 13.48 -3.50
CA LYS A 215 0.12 14.91 -3.16
C LYS A 215 -1.29 15.43 -3.38
N HIS A 216 -1.90 15.98 -2.32
CA HIS A 216 -3.18 16.70 -2.39
C HIS A 216 -3.09 18.02 -1.64
N GLY A 217 -3.38 19.12 -2.35
CA GLY A 217 -3.18 20.46 -1.79
C GLY A 217 -1.72 20.69 -1.39
N ARG A 218 -1.51 21.13 -0.15
CA ARG A 218 -0.18 21.38 0.40
C ARG A 218 0.47 20.15 1.05
N TYR A 219 -0.26 19.02 1.17
CA TYR A 219 0.18 17.85 1.89
C TYR A 219 0.55 16.70 0.95
N TYR A 220 1.51 15.92 1.38
CA TYR A 220 1.77 14.56 0.95
C TYR A 220 1.04 13.61 1.88
N TYR A 221 0.37 12.61 1.33
CA TYR A 221 -0.33 11.57 2.07
C TYR A 221 0.37 10.24 1.83
N LEU A 222 0.80 9.60 2.91
CA LEU A 222 1.34 8.26 2.89
C LEU A 222 0.22 7.30 3.28
N PHE A 223 -0.23 6.50 2.31
CA PHE A 223 -1.06 5.33 2.52
C PHE A 223 -0.13 4.16 2.77
N ALA A 224 -0.51 3.22 3.62
CA ALA A 224 0.23 1.99 3.85
C ALA A 224 -0.72 0.90 4.37
N SER A 225 -0.37 -0.33 4.05
CA SER A 225 -1.09 -1.51 4.49
C SER A 225 -0.51 -1.99 5.82
N TYR A 226 -1.37 -2.20 6.78
CA TYR A 226 -1.04 -2.62 8.15
C TYR A 226 -1.60 -3.99 8.45
N ASP A 227 -0.92 -4.71 9.33
CA ASP A 227 -1.24 -6.03 9.82
C ASP A 227 -1.02 -7.12 8.74
N GLN A 228 -1.69 -8.26 8.79
CA GLN A 228 -1.29 -9.45 8.05
C GLN A 228 -2.09 -9.62 6.75
N CYS A 229 -1.37 -9.67 5.61
CA CYS A 229 -1.90 -10.11 4.32
C CYS A 229 -1.85 -11.65 4.17
N CYS A 230 -2.22 -12.12 2.99
CA CYS A 230 -1.83 -13.42 2.41
C CYS A 230 -2.35 -14.65 3.18
N ALA A 231 -3.41 -14.46 4.00
CA ALA A 231 -4.06 -15.51 4.78
C ALA A 231 -5.53 -15.76 4.34
N GLY A 232 -5.92 -15.34 3.13
CA GLY A 232 -7.28 -15.45 2.62
C GLY A 232 -8.28 -14.80 3.59
N VAL A 233 -9.34 -15.51 3.95
CA VAL A 233 -10.37 -15.01 4.89
C VAL A 233 -9.86 -14.72 6.31
N ASN A 234 -8.66 -15.17 6.65
CA ASN A 234 -8.02 -14.89 7.93
C ASN A 234 -7.09 -13.68 7.88
N SER A 235 -6.98 -13.01 6.75
CA SER A 235 -6.20 -11.77 6.63
C SER A 235 -6.76 -10.67 7.50
N THR A 236 -5.88 -9.93 8.17
CA THR A 236 -6.24 -8.78 9.03
C THR A 236 -5.79 -7.45 8.42
N TYR A 237 -5.38 -7.49 7.17
CA TYR A 237 -4.87 -6.36 6.39
C TYR A 237 -5.85 -5.18 6.41
N LYS A 238 -5.34 -3.97 6.45
CA LYS A 238 -6.12 -2.73 6.42
C LYS A 238 -5.26 -1.57 5.95
N ILE A 239 -5.88 -0.59 5.33
CA ILE A 239 -5.21 0.61 4.82
C ILE A 239 -5.27 1.71 5.87
N ARG A 240 -4.13 2.28 6.20
CA ARG A 240 -4.01 3.48 7.04
C ARG A 240 -3.38 4.62 6.25
N VAL A 241 -3.57 5.86 6.73
CA VAL A 241 -3.05 7.06 6.08
C VAL A 241 -2.52 8.06 7.10
N GLY A 242 -1.40 8.68 6.77
CA GLY A 242 -0.88 9.86 7.44
C GLY A 242 -0.51 10.95 6.44
N ARG A 243 -0.27 12.17 6.91
CA ARG A 243 0.13 13.28 6.03
C ARG A 243 1.32 14.07 6.56
N SER A 244 2.04 14.70 5.65
CA SER A 244 3.16 15.62 5.91
C SER A 244 3.15 16.78 4.92
N THR A 245 3.78 17.90 5.25
CA THR A 245 4.08 18.98 4.29
C THR A 245 5.33 18.68 3.46
N GLU A 246 6.17 17.76 3.92
CA GLU A 246 7.38 17.31 3.25
C GLU A 246 7.22 15.87 2.75
N VAL A 247 7.71 15.57 1.54
CA VAL A 247 7.59 14.23 0.96
C VAL A 247 8.34 13.16 1.75
N THR A 248 9.41 13.55 2.42
CA THR A 248 10.23 12.69 3.29
C THR A 248 9.74 12.65 4.75
N GLY A 249 8.58 13.25 5.05
CA GLY A 249 8.00 13.26 6.39
C GLY A 249 8.56 14.39 7.30
N PRO A 250 8.26 14.37 8.59
CA PRO A 250 7.52 13.33 9.29
C PRO A 250 6.03 13.29 8.92
N TYR A 251 5.51 12.08 8.74
CA TYR A 251 4.07 11.86 8.54
C TYR A 251 3.37 11.69 9.88
N VAL A 252 2.20 12.31 10.03
CA VAL A 252 1.36 12.22 11.22
C VAL A 252 -0.08 11.87 10.85
N ASP A 253 -0.83 11.25 11.76
CA ASP A 253 -2.27 11.05 11.63
C ASP A 253 -3.08 12.31 12.04
N SER A 254 -4.40 12.22 12.01
CA SER A 254 -5.30 13.34 12.32
C SER A 254 -5.22 13.82 13.78
N THR A 255 -4.70 12.98 14.68
CA THR A 255 -4.46 13.33 16.09
C THR A 255 -3.08 13.94 16.32
N GLY A 256 -2.21 13.96 15.29
CA GLY A 256 -0.83 14.40 15.37
C GLY A 256 0.17 13.30 15.78
N LYS A 257 -0.27 12.04 15.92
CA LYS A 257 0.62 10.93 16.26
C LYS A 257 1.49 10.58 15.06
N PRO A 258 2.84 10.51 15.22
CA PRO A 258 3.74 10.12 14.13
C PRO A 258 3.49 8.68 13.64
N LEU A 259 3.60 8.46 12.31
CA LEU A 259 3.57 7.12 11.75
C LEU A 259 4.79 6.28 12.18
N LEU A 260 5.89 6.94 12.54
CA LEU A 260 7.06 6.31 13.16
C LEU A 260 6.81 5.79 14.58
N GLU A 261 5.69 6.15 15.19
CA GLU A 261 5.24 5.69 16.50
C GLU A 261 3.96 4.83 16.41
N GLY A 262 3.71 4.29 15.21
CA GLY A 262 2.52 3.47 14.94
C GLY A 262 1.23 4.29 14.80
N GLY A 263 1.32 5.57 14.47
CA GLY A 263 0.19 6.41 14.05
C GLY A 263 -0.39 5.96 12.71
N GLY A 264 -1.36 6.72 12.21
CA GLY A 264 -2.07 6.50 10.96
C GLY A 264 -3.56 6.33 11.16
N ASP A 265 -4.36 7.18 10.49
CA ASP A 265 -5.82 7.06 10.51
C ASP A 265 -6.27 5.83 9.73
N LEU A 266 -7.19 5.07 10.27
CA LEU A 266 -7.77 3.93 9.57
C LEU A 266 -8.66 4.43 8.43
N LEU A 267 -8.25 4.14 7.19
CA LEU A 267 -8.96 4.55 5.98
C LEU A 267 -9.93 3.48 5.48
N LEU A 268 -9.49 2.23 5.45
CA LEU A 268 -10.30 1.10 4.98
C LEU A 268 -9.90 -0.17 5.74
N ALA A 269 -10.88 -0.93 6.20
CA ALA A 269 -10.67 -2.24 6.82
C ALA A 269 -11.70 -3.25 6.28
N GLY A 270 -11.49 -4.52 6.60
CA GLY A 270 -12.39 -5.61 6.21
C GLY A 270 -13.82 -5.36 6.71
N HIS A 271 -14.80 -5.62 5.83
CA HIS A 271 -16.22 -5.51 6.12
C HIS A 271 -17.02 -6.44 5.18
N GLY A 272 -18.11 -7.00 5.68
CA GLY A 272 -18.93 -7.94 4.90
C GLY A 272 -18.06 -9.07 4.32
N ARG A 273 -18.14 -9.25 2.99
CA ARG A 273 -17.34 -10.23 2.25
C ARG A 273 -15.91 -9.76 1.92
N TYR A 274 -15.65 -8.47 2.04
CA TYR A 274 -14.39 -7.83 1.62
C TYR A 274 -13.37 -7.88 2.77
N ILE A 275 -12.59 -8.94 2.83
CA ILE A 275 -11.67 -9.22 3.94
C ILE A 275 -10.27 -8.67 3.62
N GLY A 276 -9.62 -8.05 4.59
CA GLY A 276 -8.22 -7.66 4.52
C GLY A 276 -7.83 -6.80 3.32
N PRO A 277 -8.47 -5.64 3.09
CA PRO A 277 -8.09 -4.74 1.99
C PRO A 277 -6.69 -4.17 2.20
N GLY A 278 -5.87 -4.17 1.14
CA GLY A 278 -4.51 -3.64 1.16
C GLY A 278 -3.77 -3.78 -0.16
N GLY A 279 -2.45 -3.56 -0.16
CA GLY A 279 -1.62 -3.51 -1.37
C GLY A 279 -2.13 -2.42 -2.32
N GLU A 280 -2.40 -1.24 -1.75
CA GLU A 280 -3.12 -0.17 -2.43
C GLU A 280 -2.27 0.69 -3.33
N SER A 281 -2.92 1.25 -4.34
CA SER A 281 -2.45 2.37 -5.15
C SER A 281 -3.53 3.43 -5.31
N VAL A 282 -3.16 4.65 -5.66
CA VAL A 282 -4.13 5.72 -5.95
C VAL A 282 -3.87 6.28 -7.34
N PHE A 283 -4.89 6.29 -8.18
CA PHE A 283 -4.80 6.90 -9.51
C PHE A 283 -5.81 8.03 -9.66
N ARG A 284 -5.51 8.96 -10.55
CA ARG A 284 -6.40 10.08 -10.88
C ARG A 284 -7.03 9.87 -12.23
N ASP A 285 -8.34 10.01 -12.27
CA ASP A 285 -9.13 9.93 -13.49
C ASP A 285 -10.19 11.03 -13.52
N HIS A 286 -10.24 11.80 -14.61
CA HIS A 286 -11.20 12.90 -14.81
C HIS A 286 -11.33 13.82 -13.59
N GLY A 287 -10.20 14.16 -12.95
CA GLY A 287 -10.16 15.03 -11.77
C GLY A 287 -10.61 14.39 -10.46
N ARG A 288 -10.83 13.08 -10.44
CA ARG A 288 -11.21 12.30 -9.26
C ARG A 288 -10.08 11.36 -8.88
N ASP A 289 -9.87 11.19 -7.59
CA ASP A 289 -8.91 10.23 -7.05
C ASP A 289 -9.63 8.91 -6.76
N TRP A 290 -8.99 7.81 -7.16
CA TRP A 290 -9.47 6.44 -7.00
C TRP A 290 -8.47 5.63 -6.21
N LEU A 291 -8.95 4.88 -5.23
CA LEU A 291 -8.19 3.87 -4.48
C LEU A 291 -8.39 2.53 -5.19
N ALA A 292 -7.29 1.93 -5.64
CA ALA A 292 -7.24 0.55 -6.11
C ALA A 292 -6.52 -0.27 -5.05
N TYR A 293 -7.01 -1.46 -4.75
CA TYR A 293 -6.47 -2.37 -3.74
C TYR A 293 -6.90 -3.80 -4.03
N HIS A 294 -6.32 -4.76 -3.38
CA HIS A 294 -6.91 -6.10 -3.35
C HIS A 294 -7.67 -6.32 -2.03
N TYR A 295 -8.63 -7.21 -2.06
CA TYR A 295 -9.30 -7.77 -0.88
C TYR A 295 -9.48 -9.28 -1.06
N TYR A 296 -9.61 -10.02 0.01
CA TYR A 296 -9.89 -11.46 -0.02
C TYR A 296 -11.40 -11.67 0.08
N ASP A 297 -11.99 -12.28 -0.95
CA ASP A 297 -13.44 -12.45 -1.05
C ASP A 297 -13.91 -13.63 -0.20
N ALA A 298 -14.62 -13.37 0.90
CA ALA A 298 -15.12 -14.41 1.80
C ALA A 298 -16.16 -15.33 1.14
N GLU A 299 -16.83 -14.86 0.10
CA GLU A 299 -17.78 -15.67 -0.66
C GLU A 299 -17.13 -16.49 -1.79
N ASP A 300 -15.81 -16.32 -1.97
CA ASP A 300 -15.01 -17.06 -2.94
C ASP A 300 -13.72 -17.61 -2.31
N ASN A 301 -13.86 -18.25 -1.15
CA ASN A 301 -12.77 -18.90 -0.41
C ASN A 301 -11.54 -18.04 -0.13
N GLY A 302 -11.71 -16.72 -0.04
CA GLY A 302 -10.60 -15.79 0.16
C GLY A 302 -9.75 -15.56 -1.09
N THR A 303 -10.29 -15.77 -2.27
CA THR A 303 -9.62 -15.40 -3.53
C THR A 303 -9.37 -13.89 -3.54
N PRO A 304 -8.13 -13.43 -3.80
CA PRO A 304 -7.84 -12.00 -3.87
C PRO A 304 -8.46 -11.37 -5.12
N LYS A 305 -9.21 -10.28 -4.93
CA LYS A 305 -9.90 -9.58 -6.01
C LYS A 305 -9.63 -8.08 -5.98
N LEU A 306 -9.77 -7.44 -7.14
CA LEU A 306 -9.65 -6.00 -7.31
C LEU A 306 -10.79 -5.27 -6.61
N GLY A 307 -10.44 -4.36 -5.72
CA GLY A 307 -11.32 -3.37 -5.15
C GLY A 307 -11.03 -1.99 -5.74
N LEU A 308 -12.07 -1.27 -6.15
CA LEU A 308 -11.99 0.11 -6.62
C LEU A 308 -13.00 0.95 -5.87
N ASN A 309 -12.54 2.00 -5.19
CA ASN A 309 -13.41 3.01 -4.58
C ASN A 309 -12.93 4.41 -4.96
N ARG A 310 -13.85 5.35 -5.03
CA ARG A 310 -13.47 6.76 -5.13
C ARG A 310 -12.98 7.27 -3.79
N LEU A 311 -11.99 8.17 -3.83
CA LEU A 311 -11.60 8.96 -2.68
C LEU A 311 -12.27 10.34 -2.76
N ARG A 312 -12.80 10.80 -1.64
CA ARG A 312 -13.16 12.21 -1.43
C ARG A 312 -12.23 12.83 -0.40
N TRP A 313 -12.08 14.14 -0.47
CA TRP A 313 -11.32 14.90 0.51
C TRP A 313 -12.28 15.63 1.44
N THR A 314 -12.15 15.40 2.74
CA THR A 314 -12.98 16.07 3.75
C THR A 314 -12.60 17.55 3.85
N PRO A 315 -13.44 18.42 4.46
CA PRO A 315 -13.10 19.83 4.68
C PRO A 315 -11.78 20.04 5.43
N ASN A 316 -11.39 19.09 6.28
CA ASN A 316 -10.12 19.11 7.02
C ASN A 316 -8.94 18.54 6.21
N GLY A 317 -9.17 18.21 4.94
CA GLY A 317 -8.17 17.74 4.00
C GLY A 317 -7.77 16.26 4.19
N TRP A 318 -8.53 15.43 4.91
CA TRP A 318 -8.27 14.00 5.00
C TRP A 318 -9.03 13.22 3.94
N PRO A 319 -8.43 12.14 3.39
CA PRO A 319 -9.14 11.27 2.46
C PRO A 319 -10.19 10.44 3.19
N ALA A 320 -11.26 10.13 2.48
CA ALA A 320 -12.28 9.18 2.89
C ALA A 320 -12.73 8.36 1.67
N VAL A 321 -12.99 7.09 1.88
CA VAL A 321 -13.49 6.16 0.86
C VAL A 321 -14.97 6.42 0.63
N LEU A 322 -15.42 6.39 -0.67
CA LEU A 322 -16.82 6.51 -1.10
C LEU A 322 -17.30 5.21 -1.72
#